data_f3289843727bfc7866217ae2cf561339
#
_entry.id   f3289843727bfc7866217ae2cf561339
#
_cell.length_a   1.000
_cell.length_b   1.000
_cell.length_c   1.000
_cell.angle_alpha   90.00
_cell.angle_beta   90.00
_cell.angle_gamma   90.00
#
_symmetry.space_group_name_H-M   'P 1'
#
loop_
_entity.id
_entity.type
_entity.pdbx_description
1 polymer ?
#
loop_
_entity_poly.entity_id
_entity_poly.type
_entity_poly.pdbx_seq_one_letter_code
_entity_poly.pdbx_strand_id
1 'polypeptide(L)'
;PGNMVGRSLTMMSGYKNRPDKTAEAQWIDPATGEAWMRMGDIGRVDAEGFVELVGRAKDMIISGGFNIYPSDLEAELCKEPGVAEAAVVGLPSQKWGESPVGFVVLKDGADGCDAIMAAVNARLGKTQRLAALYAIADMPRSHIGKLLKTDLREDAARRGGVE
;
A
#
# COMPACT_ATOMS: atom_id res chain seq x y z
N PRO A 1 -5.90 -12.10 5.94
CA PRO A 1 -5.86 -11.48 4.61
C PRO A 1 -5.22 -12.41 3.59
N GLY A 2 -5.67 -12.34 2.33
CA GLY A 2 -5.15 -13.14 1.22
C GLY A 2 -5.32 -12.44 -0.12
N ASN A 3 -4.64 -12.95 -1.16
CA ASN A 3 -4.83 -12.45 -2.51
C ASN A 3 -6.27 -12.70 -2.98
N MET A 4 -6.87 -11.66 -3.54
CA MET A 4 -8.23 -11.76 -4.07
C MET A 4 -8.21 -12.29 -5.50
N VAL A 5 -9.09 -13.24 -5.74
CA VAL A 5 -9.41 -13.76 -7.06
C VAL A 5 -10.90 -13.58 -7.32
N GLY A 6 -11.28 -13.31 -8.54
CA GLY A 6 -12.66 -13.12 -8.94
C GLY A 6 -12.99 -13.85 -10.25
N ARG A 7 -14.25 -14.28 -10.39
CA ARG A 7 -14.77 -14.89 -11.60
C ARG A 7 -16.16 -14.33 -11.91
N SER A 8 -16.39 -14.03 -13.16
CA SER A 8 -17.72 -13.61 -13.63
C SER A 8 -17.91 -14.03 -15.09
N LEU A 9 -19.16 -13.96 -15.57
CA LEU A 9 -19.49 -14.21 -16.97
C LEU A 9 -18.90 -13.17 -17.93
N THR A 10 -18.53 -11.98 -17.41
CA THR A 10 -17.93 -10.88 -18.15
C THR A 10 -16.41 -10.79 -17.98
N MET A 11 -15.81 -11.82 -17.40
CA MET A 11 -14.36 -11.88 -17.24
C MET A 11 -13.67 -11.84 -18.60
N MET A 12 -12.59 -11.04 -18.70
CA MET A 12 -11.80 -10.98 -19.94
C MET A 12 -11.23 -12.36 -20.29
N SER A 13 -11.14 -12.66 -21.58
CA SER A 13 -10.50 -13.89 -22.08
C SER A 13 -8.97 -13.84 -22.02
N GLY A 14 -8.39 -12.65 -21.95
CA GLY A 14 -6.95 -12.44 -21.87
C GLY A 14 -6.49 -11.08 -22.39
N TYR A 15 -5.19 -10.82 -22.26
CA TYR A 15 -4.53 -9.63 -22.80
C TYR A 15 -4.14 -9.88 -24.27
N LYS A 16 -4.52 -8.95 -25.16
CA LYS A 16 -4.20 -9.05 -26.59
C LYS A 16 -2.70 -9.15 -26.81
N ASN A 17 -2.28 -10.18 -27.54
CA ASN A 17 -0.87 -10.46 -27.88
C ASN A 17 0.08 -10.62 -26.67
N ARG A 18 -0.47 -10.93 -25.47
CA ARG A 18 0.30 -11.10 -24.25
C ARG A 18 -0.17 -12.35 -23.47
N PRO A 19 0.10 -13.55 -24.01
CA PRO A 19 -0.27 -14.80 -23.32
C PRO A 19 0.45 -14.96 -21.99
N ASP A 20 1.69 -14.45 -21.88
CA ASP A 20 2.45 -14.37 -20.65
C ASP A 20 1.69 -13.62 -19.54
N LYS A 21 1.19 -12.41 -19.86
CA LYS A 21 0.41 -11.60 -18.91
C LYS A 21 -0.97 -12.19 -18.62
N THR A 22 -1.55 -12.88 -19.56
CA THR A 22 -2.80 -13.60 -19.34
C THR A 22 -2.59 -14.71 -18.33
N ALA A 23 -1.56 -15.52 -18.47
CA ALA A 23 -1.22 -16.59 -17.53
C ALA A 23 -0.89 -16.06 -16.12
N GLU A 24 -0.12 -14.96 -16.01
CA GLU A 24 0.16 -14.30 -14.73
C GLU A 24 -1.12 -13.81 -14.02
N ALA A 25 -2.08 -13.31 -14.77
CA ALA A 25 -3.33 -12.79 -14.24
C ALA A 25 -4.35 -13.89 -13.87
N GLN A 26 -4.15 -15.13 -14.29
CA GLN A 26 -5.03 -16.24 -13.99
C GLN A 26 -4.56 -17.03 -12.76
N TRP A 27 -5.51 -17.53 -12.02
CA TRP A 27 -5.34 -18.55 -11.00
C TRP A 27 -6.29 -19.71 -11.32
N ILE A 28 -5.74 -20.89 -11.39
CA ILE A 28 -6.52 -22.10 -11.63
C ILE A 28 -6.85 -22.74 -10.29
N ASP A 29 -8.13 -22.90 -10.00
CA ASP A 29 -8.57 -23.57 -8.79
C ASP A 29 -8.15 -25.06 -8.85
N PRO A 30 -7.31 -25.52 -7.92
CA PRO A 30 -6.83 -26.90 -7.93
C PRO A 30 -7.93 -27.92 -7.69
N ALA A 31 -9.05 -27.54 -7.09
CA ALA A 31 -10.16 -28.45 -6.81
C ALA A 31 -11.12 -28.62 -7.99
N THR A 32 -11.36 -27.55 -8.75
CA THR A 32 -12.36 -27.53 -9.82
C THR A 32 -11.74 -27.44 -11.21
N GLY A 33 -10.47 -27.02 -11.34
CA GLY A 33 -9.82 -26.72 -12.61
C GLY A 33 -10.31 -25.41 -13.27
N GLU A 34 -11.17 -24.66 -12.60
CA GLU A 34 -11.73 -23.41 -13.12
C GLU A 34 -10.70 -22.26 -13.05
N ALA A 35 -10.72 -21.41 -14.10
CA ALA A 35 -9.89 -20.22 -14.16
C ALA A 35 -10.56 -19.03 -13.46
N TRP A 36 -9.81 -18.38 -12.58
CA TRP A 36 -10.16 -17.16 -11.87
C TRP A 36 -9.15 -16.08 -12.18
N MET A 37 -9.54 -14.81 -12.09
CA MET A 37 -8.64 -13.67 -12.29
C MET A 37 -8.08 -13.19 -10.96
N ARG A 38 -6.76 -13.02 -10.91
CA ARG A 38 -6.07 -12.33 -9.82
C ARG A 38 -6.36 -10.84 -9.92
N MET A 39 -7.00 -10.27 -8.90
CA MET A 39 -7.36 -8.85 -8.90
C MET A 39 -6.17 -7.95 -8.56
N GLY A 40 -5.11 -8.52 -8.00
CA GLY A 40 -3.95 -7.78 -7.50
C GLY A 40 -4.23 -7.04 -6.19
N ASP A 41 -5.36 -7.30 -5.59
CA ASP A 41 -5.78 -6.77 -4.30
C ASP A 41 -5.63 -7.82 -3.21
N ILE A 42 -5.40 -7.35 -1.99
CA ILE A 42 -5.41 -8.16 -0.77
C ILE A 42 -6.67 -7.81 0.00
N GLY A 43 -7.39 -8.83 0.41
CA GLY A 43 -8.61 -8.68 1.19
C GLY A 43 -8.70 -9.68 2.32
N ARG A 44 -9.69 -9.49 3.17
CA ARG A 44 -10.13 -10.45 4.16
C ARG A 44 -11.64 -10.55 4.11
N VAL A 45 -12.16 -11.71 4.52
CA VAL A 45 -13.59 -11.93 4.71
C VAL A 45 -13.85 -11.91 6.21
N ASP A 46 -14.83 -11.16 6.67
CA ASP A 46 -15.24 -11.14 8.06
C ASP A 46 -16.15 -12.33 8.40
N ALA A 47 -16.59 -12.41 9.65
CA ALA A 47 -17.45 -13.50 10.12
C ALA A 47 -18.86 -13.46 9.50
N GLU A 48 -19.26 -12.32 8.96
CA GLU A 48 -20.57 -12.10 8.34
C GLU A 48 -20.52 -12.34 6.83
N GLY A 49 -19.33 -12.57 6.25
CA GLY A 49 -19.12 -12.84 4.84
C GLY A 49 -18.83 -11.60 3.98
N PHE A 50 -18.70 -10.42 4.59
CA PHE A 50 -18.30 -9.21 3.86
C PHE A 50 -16.81 -9.22 3.53
N VAL A 51 -16.50 -8.74 2.33
CA VAL A 51 -15.13 -8.58 1.86
C VAL A 51 -14.61 -7.20 2.20
N GLU A 52 -13.55 -7.13 2.98
CA GLU A 52 -12.80 -5.91 3.26
C GLU A 52 -11.51 -5.89 2.42
N LEU A 53 -11.31 -4.81 1.66
CA LEU A 53 -10.08 -4.59 0.92
C LEU A 53 -9.01 -4.00 1.87
N VAL A 54 -7.90 -4.72 2.02
CA VAL A 54 -6.76 -4.30 2.86
C VAL A 54 -5.77 -3.46 2.08
N GLY A 55 -5.57 -3.75 0.80
CA GLY A 55 -4.64 -3.00 -0.05
C GLY A 55 -4.29 -3.70 -1.35
N ARG A 56 -3.28 -3.16 -2.03
CA ARG A 56 -2.71 -3.76 -3.24
C ARG A 56 -1.57 -4.69 -2.91
N ALA A 57 -1.53 -5.87 -3.52
CA ALA A 57 -0.45 -6.83 -3.33
C ALA A 57 0.94 -6.22 -3.67
N LYS A 58 1.02 -5.42 -4.72
CA LYS A 58 2.25 -4.74 -5.17
C LYS A 58 2.69 -3.55 -4.32
N ASP A 59 1.81 -3.05 -3.46
CA ASP A 59 2.10 -1.91 -2.58
C ASP A 59 2.36 -2.37 -1.13
N MET A 60 2.16 -3.66 -0.84
CA MET A 60 2.50 -4.27 0.43
C MET A 60 4.00 -4.16 0.68
N ILE A 61 4.37 -3.76 1.88
CA ILE A 61 5.76 -3.55 2.32
C ILE A 61 6.20 -4.80 3.08
N ILE A 62 7.34 -5.35 2.73
CA ILE A 62 7.91 -6.50 3.44
C ILE A 62 9.07 -6.01 4.33
N SER A 63 8.77 -5.80 5.61
CA SER A 63 9.73 -5.29 6.58
C SER A 63 10.04 -6.33 7.65
N GLY A 64 11.29 -6.75 7.73
CA GLY A 64 11.73 -7.76 8.70
C GLY A 64 10.99 -9.10 8.57
N GLY A 65 10.54 -9.46 7.36
CA GLY A 65 9.77 -10.67 7.09
C GLY A 65 8.26 -10.56 7.39
N PHE A 66 7.79 -9.37 7.79
CA PHE A 66 6.37 -9.13 8.05
C PHE A 66 5.72 -8.36 6.91
N ASN A 67 4.50 -8.74 6.56
CA ASN A 67 3.66 -8.03 5.61
C ASN A 67 3.04 -6.81 6.30
N ILE A 68 3.37 -5.63 5.82
CA ILE A 68 2.84 -4.35 6.31
C ILE A 68 1.99 -3.74 5.21
N TYR A 69 0.76 -3.43 5.54
CA TYR A 69 -0.16 -2.81 4.62
C TYR A 69 -0.10 -1.29 4.77
N PRO A 70 0.24 -0.55 3.71
CA PRO A 70 0.27 0.91 3.74
C PRO A 70 -0.99 1.56 4.29
N SER A 71 -2.16 1.00 3.97
CA SER A 71 -3.46 1.47 4.43
C SER A 71 -3.58 1.54 5.96
N ASP A 72 -2.99 0.58 6.69
CA ASP A 72 -3.03 0.58 8.14
C ASP A 72 -2.22 1.75 8.70
N LEU A 73 -1.06 2.03 8.12
CA LEU A 73 -0.19 3.14 8.52
C LEU A 73 -0.77 4.49 8.08
N GLU A 74 -1.37 4.55 6.90
CA GLU A 74 -2.09 5.73 6.39
C GLU A 74 -3.26 6.07 7.32
N ALA A 75 -4.01 5.07 7.79
CA ALA A 75 -5.08 5.26 8.76
C ALA A 75 -4.57 5.77 10.11
N GLU A 76 -3.42 5.28 10.60
CA GLU A 76 -2.80 5.78 11.84
C GLU A 76 -2.32 7.23 11.71
N LEU A 77 -1.74 7.60 10.56
CA LEU A 77 -1.34 8.98 10.27
C LEU A 77 -2.56 9.93 10.21
N CYS A 78 -3.65 9.50 9.57
CA CYS A 78 -4.87 10.30 9.46
C CYS A 78 -5.61 10.51 10.80
N LYS A 79 -5.25 9.78 11.87
CA LYS A 79 -5.78 10.05 13.23
C LYS A 79 -5.15 11.30 13.86
N GLU A 80 -3.99 11.75 13.37
CA GLU A 80 -3.35 12.97 13.87
C GLU A 80 -4.14 14.19 13.39
N PRO A 81 -4.54 15.11 14.32
CA PRO A 81 -5.43 16.23 13.98
C PRO A 81 -4.90 17.14 12.87
N GLY A 82 -3.57 17.27 12.79
CA GLY A 82 -2.89 18.11 11.81
C GLY A 82 -2.75 17.48 10.42
N VAL A 83 -3.10 16.19 10.25
CA VAL A 83 -2.98 15.51 8.96
C VAL A 83 -4.27 15.65 8.17
N ALA A 84 -4.18 16.15 6.94
CA ALA A 84 -5.30 16.23 6.00
C ALA A 84 -5.36 14.98 5.11
N GLU A 85 -4.22 14.52 4.61
CA GLU A 85 -4.09 13.34 3.76
C GLU A 85 -2.75 12.65 4.07
N ALA A 86 -2.72 11.32 3.96
CA ALA A 86 -1.52 10.53 4.17
C ALA A 86 -1.36 9.47 3.08
N ALA A 87 -0.11 9.17 2.75
CA ALA A 87 0.27 8.04 1.90
C ALA A 87 1.54 7.40 2.43
N VAL A 88 1.63 6.07 2.31
CA VAL A 88 2.81 5.31 2.76
C VAL A 88 3.33 4.45 1.60
N VAL A 89 4.64 4.42 1.46
CA VAL A 89 5.37 3.61 0.49
C VAL A 89 6.49 2.84 1.15
N GLY A 90 6.85 1.68 0.61
CA GLY A 90 8.05 0.95 1.00
C GLY A 90 9.26 1.48 0.23
N LEU A 91 10.37 1.66 0.93
CA LEU A 91 11.68 1.88 0.34
C LEU A 91 12.64 0.77 0.74
N PRO A 92 13.60 0.42 -0.12
CA PRO A 92 14.65 -0.54 0.22
C PRO A 92 15.41 -0.13 1.48
N SER A 93 15.62 -1.09 2.38
CA SER A 93 16.34 -0.92 3.64
C SER A 93 17.31 -2.08 3.83
N GLN A 94 18.57 -1.79 4.14
CA GLN A 94 19.58 -2.83 4.39
C GLN A 94 19.22 -3.70 5.61
N LYS A 95 18.59 -3.09 6.59
CA LYS A 95 18.27 -3.77 7.86
C LYS A 95 16.99 -4.59 7.80
N TRP A 96 15.99 -4.14 7.08
CA TRP A 96 14.64 -4.69 7.13
C TRP A 96 14.15 -5.28 5.80
N GLY A 97 14.94 -5.18 4.71
CA GLY A 97 14.52 -5.44 3.34
C GLY A 97 13.76 -4.25 2.77
N GLU A 98 12.66 -3.87 3.39
CA GLU A 98 11.96 -2.60 3.13
C GLU A 98 11.63 -1.90 4.43
N SER A 99 11.52 -0.58 4.39
CA SER A 99 11.03 0.25 5.49
C SER A 99 9.92 1.18 5.03
N PRO A 100 8.86 1.37 5.85
CA PRO A 100 7.78 2.28 5.53
C PRO A 100 8.24 3.74 5.59
N VAL A 101 7.86 4.52 4.58
CA VAL A 101 8.05 5.97 4.51
C VAL A 101 6.71 6.63 4.26
N GLY A 102 6.38 7.59 5.12
CA GLY A 102 5.13 8.33 5.05
C GLY A 102 5.27 9.66 4.32
N PHE A 103 4.19 10.05 3.66
CA PHE A 103 3.97 11.39 3.12
C PHE A 103 2.66 11.92 3.66
N VAL A 104 2.63 13.20 4.05
CA VAL A 104 1.44 13.85 4.58
C VAL A 104 1.21 15.21 3.93
N VAL A 105 -0.05 15.52 3.72
CA VAL A 105 -0.50 16.90 3.50
C VAL A 105 -0.96 17.41 4.86
N LEU A 106 -0.37 18.49 5.32
CA LEU A 106 -0.66 19.08 6.63
C LEU A 106 -1.73 20.17 6.52
N LYS A 107 -2.55 20.25 7.55
CA LYS A 107 -3.48 21.39 7.76
C LYS A 107 -2.72 22.58 8.32
N ASP A 108 -3.29 23.79 8.18
CA ASP A 108 -2.72 24.99 8.77
C ASP A 108 -2.59 24.86 10.30
N GLY A 109 -1.42 25.25 10.83
CA GLY A 109 -1.11 25.15 12.25
C GLY A 109 -0.82 23.75 12.79
N ALA A 110 -0.62 22.77 11.90
CA ALA A 110 -0.25 21.41 12.32
C ALA A 110 1.13 21.33 12.94
N ASP A 111 1.33 20.31 13.77
CA ASP A 111 2.65 19.93 14.27
C ASP A 111 3.59 19.52 13.12
N GLY A 112 4.89 19.64 13.35
CA GLY A 112 5.90 19.20 12.39
C GLY A 112 5.94 17.68 12.20
N CYS A 113 6.46 17.23 11.06
CA CYS A 113 6.56 15.80 10.73
C CYS A 113 7.23 14.96 11.82
N ASP A 114 8.25 15.48 12.51
CA ASP A 114 8.95 14.74 13.56
C ASP A 114 8.05 14.43 14.75
N ALA A 115 7.23 15.38 15.18
CA ALA A 115 6.28 15.19 16.27
C ALA A 115 5.17 14.19 15.89
N ILE A 116 4.61 14.33 14.68
CA ILE A 116 3.60 13.43 14.14
C ILE A 116 4.18 12.00 14.02
N MET A 117 5.35 11.86 13.44
CA MET A 117 6.01 10.57 13.28
C MET A 117 6.30 9.90 14.63
N ALA A 118 6.77 10.67 15.62
CA ALA A 118 7.01 10.15 16.97
C ALA A 118 5.72 9.65 17.63
N ALA A 119 4.63 10.41 17.53
CA ALA A 119 3.32 10.04 18.08
C ALA A 119 2.76 8.77 17.41
N VAL A 120 2.84 8.68 16.08
CA VAL A 120 2.39 7.50 15.32
C VAL A 120 3.27 6.29 15.64
N ASN A 121 4.59 6.43 15.59
CA ASN A 121 5.53 5.35 15.86
C ASN A 121 5.44 4.80 17.30
N ALA A 122 4.97 5.58 18.25
CA ALA A 122 4.73 5.12 19.64
C ALA A 122 3.58 4.08 19.72
N ARG A 123 2.64 4.12 18.77
CA ARG A 123 1.51 3.18 18.68
C ARG A 123 1.79 1.96 17.81
N LEU A 124 2.84 2.03 16.98
CA LEU A 124 3.16 1.00 15.98
C LEU A 124 4.13 -0.05 16.53
N GLY A 125 3.97 -1.28 16.06
CA GLY A 125 4.95 -2.35 16.26
C GLY A 125 6.30 -2.00 15.61
N LYS A 126 7.38 -2.59 16.11
CA LYS A 126 8.76 -2.24 15.71
C LYS A 126 9.01 -2.29 14.20
N THR A 127 8.46 -3.27 13.50
CA THR A 127 8.60 -3.45 12.04
C THR A 127 7.68 -2.55 11.23
N GLN A 128 6.63 -1.99 11.85
CA GLN A 128 5.66 -1.11 11.21
C GLN A 128 6.04 0.38 11.31
N ARG A 129 7.05 0.70 12.11
CA ARG A 129 7.45 2.10 12.34
C ARG A 129 7.89 2.76 11.05
N LEU A 130 7.41 3.98 10.87
CA LEU A 130 7.86 4.84 9.78
C LEU A 130 9.35 5.16 9.98
N ALA A 131 10.15 4.96 8.94
CA ALA A 131 11.55 5.33 8.91
C ALA A 131 11.74 6.83 8.63
N ALA A 132 10.80 7.42 7.87
CA ALA A 132 10.74 8.85 7.60
C ALA A 132 9.30 9.29 7.38
N LEU A 133 9.04 10.60 7.60
CA LEU A 133 7.77 11.25 7.30
C LEU A 133 8.04 12.60 6.64
N TYR A 134 7.45 12.83 5.47
CA TYR A 134 7.65 14.03 4.68
C TYR A 134 6.34 14.79 4.48
N ALA A 135 6.35 16.10 4.76
CA ALA A 135 5.27 16.96 4.34
C ALA A 135 5.42 17.33 2.86
N ILE A 136 4.32 17.29 2.15
CA ILE A 136 4.16 17.73 0.76
C ILE A 136 2.94 18.62 0.63
N ALA A 137 2.97 19.51 -0.36
CA ALA A 137 1.87 20.45 -0.58
C ALA A 137 0.60 19.76 -1.06
N ASP A 138 0.76 18.72 -1.91
CA ASP A 138 -0.35 17.97 -2.47
C ASP A 138 0.11 16.54 -2.83
N MET A 139 -0.80 15.57 -2.81
CA MET A 139 -0.51 14.19 -3.20
C MET A 139 -0.43 14.07 -4.72
N PRO A 140 0.64 13.44 -5.27
CA PRO A 140 0.75 13.23 -6.71
C PRO A 140 -0.37 12.30 -7.20
N ARG A 141 -1.16 12.78 -8.14
CA ARG A 141 -2.30 12.05 -8.71
C ARG A 141 -2.26 12.04 -10.24
N SER A 142 -2.73 10.96 -10.82
CA SER A 142 -2.97 10.89 -12.26
C SER A 142 -4.15 11.79 -12.64
N HIS A 143 -4.33 12.03 -13.94
CA HIS A 143 -5.45 12.82 -14.50
C HIS A 143 -6.84 12.25 -14.15
N ILE A 144 -6.92 10.97 -13.72
CA ILE A 144 -8.15 10.33 -13.23
C ILE A 144 -8.23 10.28 -11.70
N GLY A 145 -7.39 11.06 -10.99
CA GLY A 145 -7.40 11.18 -9.53
C GLY A 145 -6.69 10.05 -8.76
N LYS A 146 -6.07 9.09 -9.44
CA LYS A 146 -5.38 7.97 -8.76
C LYS A 146 -4.04 8.42 -8.19
N LEU A 147 -3.79 8.11 -6.90
CA LEU A 147 -2.53 8.34 -6.23
C LEU A 147 -1.36 7.62 -6.94
N LEU A 148 -0.31 8.36 -7.24
CA LEU A 148 0.89 7.89 -7.92
C LEU A 148 1.98 7.52 -6.90
N LYS A 149 1.87 6.33 -6.28
CA LYS A 149 2.85 5.85 -5.29
C LYS A 149 4.27 5.70 -5.86
N THR A 150 4.42 5.57 -7.18
CA THR A 150 5.73 5.55 -7.84
C THR A 150 6.44 6.88 -7.66
N ASP A 151 5.75 8.00 -7.88
CA ASP A 151 6.31 9.34 -7.76
C ASP A 151 6.72 9.63 -6.31
N LEU A 152 5.94 9.14 -5.33
CA LEU A 152 6.30 9.22 -3.92
C LEU A 152 7.57 8.40 -3.58
N ARG A 153 7.73 7.21 -4.15
CA ARG A 153 8.96 6.41 -3.97
C ARG A 153 10.19 7.13 -4.55
N GLU A 154 10.04 7.72 -5.73
CA GLU A 154 11.11 8.50 -6.37
C GLU A 154 11.44 9.76 -5.57
N ASP A 155 10.44 10.45 -5.04
CA ASP A 155 10.65 11.62 -4.18
C ASP A 155 11.38 11.25 -2.88
N ALA A 156 10.96 10.19 -2.21
CA ALA A 156 11.62 9.70 -1.00
C ALA A 156 13.08 9.29 -1.27
N ALA A 157 13.35 8.62 -2.40
CA ALA A 157 14.72 8.26 -2.78
C ALA A 157 15.60 9.50 -3.00
N ARG A 158 15.06 10.56 -3.61
CA ARG A 158 15.78 11.84 -3.78
C ARG A 158 16.09 12.56 -2.46
N ARG A 159 15.24 12.38 -1.45
CA ARG A 159 15.40 12.98 -0.10
C ARG A 159 16.41 12.24 0.79
N GLY A 160 17.02 11.15 0.31
CA GLY A 160 18.04 10.39 1.03
C GLY A 160 17.64 8.94 1.36
N GLY A 161 16.42 8.53 0.98
CA GLY A 161 15.97 7.16 1.24
C GLY A 161 15.87 6.83 2.73
N VAL A 162 16.10 5.57 3.05
CA VAL A 162 16.18 5.04 4.43
C VAL A 162 17.46 4.23 4.58
N GLU A 163 18.16 4.40 5.69
CA GLU A 163 19.37 3.63 6.05
C GLU A 163 19.02 2.24 6.60
#